data_6bf1d84c305ef4963f1eb6039f05183c
#
_entry.id   6bf1d84c305ef4963f1eb6039f05183c
#
_cell.length_a   1.000
_cell.length_b   1.000
_cell.length_c   1.000
_cell.angle_alpha   90.00
_cell.angle_beta   90.00
_cell.angle_gamma   90.00
#
_symmetry.space_group_name_H-M   'P 1'
#
loop_
_entity.id
_entity.type
_entity.pdbx_description
1 polymer ?
#
loop_
_entity_poly.entity_id
_entity_poly.type
_entity_poly.pdbx_seq_one_letter_code
_entity_poly.pdbx_strand_id
1 'polypeptide(L)'
;GAIDHNGFVRGNRYYMSNYTRGMTVLDISNTADPKEVGFFDTFPVSDNTSFNGAWGVYPYLPSGVILISDISSGLYVVRDNTLDSDQGTVSFDKPKYIINEGQTVEIKVTRENGSEGAVSVKWELLAGATNSDDLGIDAGVLNWNSGGSQAQSISIPILDDNITESN
;
A
#
# COMPACT_ATOMS: atom_id res chain seq x y z
N GLY A 1 14.26 -4.62 29.52
CA GLY A 1 13.91 -4.26 28.16
C GLY A 1 15.13 -4.02 27.31
N ALA A 2 14.97 -4.03 26.00
CA ALA A 2 16.05 -3.74 25.06
C ALA A 2 16.52 -2.28 25.14
N ILE A 3 17.65 -2.00 24.55
CA ILE A 3 18.26 -0.66 24.47
C ILE A 3 17.90 -0.05 23.13
N ASP A 4 17.48 1.22 23.12
CA ASP A 4 17.25 1.97 21.89
C ASP A 4 18.59 2.49 21.36
N HIS A 5 18.82 2.37 20.06
CA HIS A 5 20.06 2.84 19.44
C HIS A 5 19.86 4.08 18.58
N ASN A 6 19.11 3.98 17.48
CA ASN A 6 18.80 5.11 16.63
C ASN A 6 17.42 4.94 15.96
N GLY A 7 16.95 6.00 15.29
CA GLY A 7 15.73 5.92 14.54
C GLY A 7 15.55 7.07 13.56
N PHE A 8 14.62 6.87 12.62
CA PHE A 8 14.35 7.78 11.52
C PHE A 8 12.85 7.96 11.30
N VAL A 9 12.45 9.17 10.97
CA VAL A 9 11.07 9.53 10.67
C VAL A 9 10.85 9.50 9.15
N ARG A 10 9.81 8.79 8.71
CA ARG A 10 9.33 8.83 7.33
C ARG A 10 7.81 8.95 7.33
N GLY A 11 7.31 10.11 6.90
CA GLY A 11 5.88 10.42 7.02
C GLY A 11 5.44 10.38 8.50
N ASN A 12 4.39 9.65 8.79
CA ASN A 12 3.84 9.46 10.14
C ASN A 12 4.44 8.26 10.88
N ARG A 13 5.55 7.72 10.41
CA ARG A 13 6.21 6.56 11.02
C ARG A 13 7.59 6.94 11.56
N TYR A 14 7.88 6.45 12.77
CA TYR A 14 9.21 6.45 13.35
C TYR A 14 9.73 5.02 13.41
N TYR A 15 10.79 4.77 12.67
CA TYR A 15 11.47 3.48 12.61
C TYR A 15 12.67 3.51 13.54
N MET A 16 12.70 2.62 14.50
CA MET A 16 13.68 2.62 15.58
C MET A 16 14.39 1.27 15.66
N SER A 17 15.71 1.28 15.71
CA SER A 17 16.51 0.08 16.01
C SER A 17 16.71 -0.04 17.52
N ASN A 18 16.40 -1.21 18.08
CA ASN A 18 16.34 -1.45 19.51
C ASN A 18 17.21 -2.65 19.93
N TYR A 19 18.37 -2.82 19.33
CA TYR A 19 19.26 -3.97 19.59
C TYR A 19 18.49 -5.30 19.64
N THR A 20 18.47 -5.97 20.80
CA THR A 20 17.88 -7.30 20.97
C THR A 20 16.39 -7.39 20.69
N ARG A 21 15.66 -6.28 20.63
CA ARG A 21 14.26 -6.26 20.20
C ARG A 21 14.10 -6.16 18.66
N GLY A 22 15.17 -5.87 17.95
CA GLY A 22 15.11 -5.66 16.51
C GLY A 22 14.68 -4.24 16.12
N MET A 23 13.81 -4.11 15.13
CA MET A 23 13.22 -2.84 14.70
C MET A 23 11.81 -2.68 15.27
N THR A 24 11.49 -1.49 15.79
CA THR A 24 10.13 -1.08 16.18
C THR A 24 9.64 0.03 15.25
N VAL A 25 8.37 -0.01 14.89
CA VAL A 25 7.68 1.02 14.10
C VAL A 25 6.61 1.67 14.96
N LEU A 26 6.72 2.99 15.13
CA LEU A 26 5.71 3.78 15.83
C LEU A 26 4.93 4.64 14.85
N ASP A 27 3.61 4.69 15.02
CA ASP A 27 2.77 5.75 14.45
C ASP A 27 2.94 7.01 15.31
N ILE A 28 3.39 8.08 14.66
CA ILE A 28 3.61 9.39 15.27
C ILE A 28 2.68 10.47 14.72
N SER A 29 1.56 10.09 14.10
CA SER A 29 0.52 11.03 13.65
C SER A 29 0.01 11.89 14.80
N ASN A 30 -0.06 11.32 16.00
CA ASN A 30 -0.21 12.05 17.26
C ASN A 30 1.09 11.97 18.07
N THR A 31 1.94 12.98 17.96
CA THR A 31 3.24 13.03 18.67
C THR A 31 3.14 13.05 20.20
N ALA A 32 1.99 13.42 20.75
CA ALA A 32 1.74 13.37 22.20
C ALA A 32 1.40 11.95 22.70
N ASP A 33 1.04 11.03 21.80
CA ASP A 33 0.66 9.66 22.13
C ASP A 33 1.07 8.71 21.00
N PRO A 34 2.38 8.48 20.80
CA PRO A 34 2.88 7.55 19.78
C PRO A 34 2.39 6.13 20.04
N LYS A 35 2.06 5.40 18.97
CA LYS A 35 1.56 4.02 19.06
C LYS A 35 2.52 3.07 18.33
N GLU A 36 2.88 1.97 18.99
CA GLU A 36 3.55 0.88 18.30
C GLU A 36 2.57 0.22 17.31
N VAL A 37 2.92 0.19 16.04
CA VAL A 37 2.10 -0.36 14.96
C VAL A 37 2.74 -1.56 14.28
N GLY A 38 4.04 -1.76 14.47
CA GLY A 38 4.76 -2.90 13.91
C GLY A 38 6.13 -3.10 14.52
N PHE A 39 6.68 -4.29 14.34
CA PHE A 39 8.04 -4.62 14.73
C PHE A 39 8.61 -5.72 13.82
N PHE A 40 9.92 -5.83 13.80
CA PHE A 40 10.64 -6.95 13.19
C PHE A 40 11.76 -7.38 14.12
N ASP A 41 11.64 -8.55 14.72
CA ASP A 41 12.61 -9.10 15.66
C ASP A 41 13.78 -9.75 14.89
N THR A 42 14.97 -9.17 15.02
CA THR A 42 16.21 -9.68 14.42
C THR A 42 17.01 -10.58 15.38
N PHE A 43 16.61 -10.64 16.66
CA PHE A 43 17.32 -11.40 17.71
C PHE A 43 16.35 -12.17 18.62
N PRO A 44 15.62 -13.16 18.10
CA PRO A 44 14.48 -13.82 18.78
C PRO A 44 14.86 -14.68 20.00
N VAL A 45 16.14 -14.74 20.33
CA VAL A 45 16.62 -15.53 21.48
C VAL A 45 16.47 -14.78 22.80
N SER A 46 16.35 -13.44 22.80
CA SER A 46 16.26 -12.65 24.03
C SER A 46 16.00 -11.17 23.77
N ASP A 47 15.15 -10.56 24.60
CA ASP A 47 14.92 -9.10 24.72
C ASP A 47 15.68 -8.48 25.90
N ASN A 48 16.82 -9.02 26.26
CA ASN A 48 17.61 -8.52 27.39
C ASN A 48 18.35 -7.21 27.06
N THR A 49 18.90 -6.56 28.06
CA THR A 49 19.72 -5.37 27.93
C THR A 49 21.12 -5.74 27.43
N SER A 50 21.27 -5.84 26.12
CA SER A 50 22.51 -6.24 25.44
C SER A 50 22.68 -5.47 24.14
N PHE A 51 23.94 -5.32 23.67
CA PHE A 51 24.27 -4.69 22.39
C PHE A 51 24.34 -5.69 21.23
N ASN A 52 23.51 -6.73 21.24
CA ASN A 52 23.29 -7.64 20.11
C ASN A 52 22.04 -7.23 19.34
N GLY A 53 21.86 -7.74 18.13
CA GLY A 53 20.67 -7.48 17.33
C GLY A 53 20.76 -6.21 16.48
N ALA A 54 19.65 -5.50 16.31
CA ALA A 54 19.53 -4.38 15.39
C ALA A 54 20.33 -3.16 15.83
N TRP A 55 21.40 -2.86 15.06
CA TRP A 55 22.24 -1.67 15.24
C TRP A 55 21.67 -0.43 14.56
N GLY A 56 21.13 -0.58 13.34
CA GLY A 56 20.63 0.54 12.55
C GLY A 56 19.48 0.19 11.64
N VAL A 57 18.69 1.20 11.30
CA VAL A 57 17.58 1.10 10.36
C VAL A 57 17.69 2.20 9.32
N TYR A 58 17.34 1.92 8.06
CA TYR A 58 17.30 2.92 6.98
C TYR A 58 16.01 2.78 6.16
N PRO A 59 15.01 3.68 6.35
CA PRO A 59 13.70 3.56 5.74
C PRO A 59 13.51 4.38 4.46
N TYR A 60 14.55 4.99 3.87
CA TYR A 60 14.40 5.99 2.81
C TYR A 60 14.65 5.48 1.39
N LEU A 61 14.72 4.17 1.17
CA LEU A 61 14.85 3.65 -0.20
C LEU A 61 13.61 3.96 -1.04
N PRO A 62 13.77 4.38 -2.31
CA PRO A 62 12.64 4.67 -3.20
C PRO A 62 11.70 3.50 -3.42
N SER A 63 12.20 2.27 -3.29
CA SER A 63 11.41 1.03 -3.40
C SER A 63 10.45 0.80 -2.23
N GLY A 64 10.53 1.63 -1.16
CA GLY A 64 9.76 1.45 0.07
C GLY A 64 10.27 0.34 0.99
N VAL A 65 11.34 -0.37 0.63
CA VAL A 65 11.97 -1.33 1.53
C VAL A 65 12.79 -0.62 2.60
N ILE A 66 12.93 -1.27 3.76
CA ILE A 66 13.68 -0.83 4.92
C ILE A 66 14.88 -1.76 5.08
N LEU A 67 16.06 -1.18 5.28
CA LEU A 67 17.25 -1.92 5.60
C LEU A 67 17.48 -1.91 7.12
N ILE A 68 17.75 -3.07 7.71
CA ILE A 68 18.12 -3.20 9.12
C ILE A 68 19.51 -3.84 9.17
N SER A 69 20.47 -3.12 9.74
CA SER A 69 21.78 -3.68 10.04
C SER A 69 21.77 -4.32 11.42
N ASP A 70 22.14 -5.58 11.50
CA ASP A 70 22.16 -6.36 12.72
C ASP A 70 23.59 -6.80 13.03
N ILE A 71 24.02 -6.65 14.28
CA ILE A 71 25.40 -6.95 14.71
C ILE A 71 25.70 -8.44 14.59
N SER A 72 24.71 -9.28 14.86
CA SER A 72 24.90 -10.73 14.99
C SER A 72 24.63 -11.47 13.68
N SER A 73 23.67 -10.98 12.87
CA SER A 73 23.13 -11.70 11.72
C SER A 73 23.24 -10.95 10.39
N GLY A 74 23.75 -9.70 10.39
CA GLY A 74 24.06 -8.96 9.17
C GLY A 74 22.95 -8.06 8.70
N LEU A 75 22.48 -8.18 7.45
CA LEU A 75 21.52 -7.27 6.83
C LEU A 75 20.16 -7.95 6.62
N TYR A 76 19.12 -7.30 7.12
CA TYR A 76 17.73 -7.62 6.78
C TYR A 76 17.15 -6.59 5.82
N VAL A 77 16.33 -7.06 4.91
CA VAL A 77 15.56 -6.25 3.96
C VAL A 77 14.09 -6.55 4.18
N VAL A 78 13.36 -5.59 4.73
CA VAL A 78 11.96 -5.77 5.12
C VAL A 78 11.07 -4.70 4.48
N ARG A 79 9.77 -4.86 4.57
CA ARG A 79 8.77 -3.87 4.12
C ARG A 79 7.84 -3.56 5.27
N ASP A 80 7.49 -2.29 5.41
CA ASP A 80 6.47 -1.86 6.37
C ASP A 80 5.08 -2.07 5.77
N ASN A 81 4.41 -3.13 6.19
CA ASN A 81 3.04 -3.45 5.79
C ASN A 81 2.00 -2.63 6.58
N THR A 82 2.41 -1.89 7.62
CA THR A 82 1.50 -1.03 8.37
C THR A 82 1.10 0.22 7.59
N LEU A 83 1.94 0.65 6.64
CA LEU A 83 1.62 1.75 5.73
C LEU A 83 0.50 1.37 4.76
N ASP A 84 0.47 0.12 4.32
CA ASP A 84 -0.56 -0.36 3.40
C ASP A 84 -1.94 -0.34 4.06
N SER A 85 -2.01 -0.69 5.37
CA SER A 85 -3.25 -0.62 6.15
C SER A 85 -3.74 0.82 6.35
N ASP A 86 -2.82 1.78 6.54
CA ASP A 86 -3.20 3.18 6.74
C ASP A 86 -3.61 3.85 5.42
N GLN A 87 -2.96 3.49 4.32
CA GLN A 87 -3.33 3.94 2.99
C GLN A 87 -4.62 3.31 2.48
N GLY A 88 -5.00 2.17 3.04
CA GLY A 88 -6.16 1.39 2.63
C GLY A 88 -5.91 0.53 1.40
N THR A 89 -6.95 -0.19 1.02
CA THR A 89 -6.96 -1.09 -0.13
C THR A 89 -7.91 -0.56 -1.19
N VAL A 90 -7.47 -0.52 -2.43
CA VAL A 90 -8.29 -0.15 -3.58
C VAL A 90 -8.76 -1.41 -4.30
N SER A 91 -10.05 -1.53 -4.54
CA SER A 91 -10.67 -2.70 -5.18
C SER A 91 -11.88 -2.31 -6.01
N PHE A 92 -12.21 -3.15 -7.00
CA PHE A 92 -13.50 -3.10 -7.67
C PHE A 92 -14.61 -3.59 -6.72
N ASP A 93 -15.80 -2.99 -6.81
CA ASP A 93 -16.97 -3.41 -6.01
C ASP A 93 -17.54 -4.76 -6.48
N LYS A 94 -17.27 -5.16 -7.72
CA LYS A 94 -17.73 -6.41 -8.33
C LYS A 94 -16.64 -7.04 -9.19
N PRO A 95 -16.61 -8.37 -9.27
CA PRO A 95 -15.65 -9.10 -10.10
C PRO A 95 -16.01 -9.10 -11.60
N LYS A 96 -17.24 -8.73 -11.96
CA LYS A 96 -17.74 -8.77 -13.34
C LYS A 96 -18.87 -7.75 -13.51
N TYR A 97 -18.89 -7.12 -14.68
CA TYR A 97 -19.98 -6.29 -15.17
C TYR A 97 -20.50 -6.87 -16.49
N ILE A 98 -21.80 -6.83 -16.69
CA ILE A 98 -22.46 -7.24 -17.93
C ILE A 98 -23.24 -6.04 -18.42
N ILE A 99 -22.99 -5.65 -19.66
CA ILE A 99 -23.60 -4.46 -20.29
C ILE A 99 -23.88 -4.77 -21.75
N ASN A 100 -24.86 -4.11 -22.34
CA ASN A 100 -25.13 -4.20 -23.75
C ASN A 100 -24.44 -3.07 -24.49
N GLU A 101 -24.20 -3.27 -25.79
CA GLU A 101 -23.70 -2.25 -26.70
C GLU A 101 -24.60 -0.98 -26.67
N GLY A 102 -24.02 0.15 -27.02
CA GLY A 102 -24.70 1.44 -26.99
C GLY A 102 -24.94 1.98 -25.57
N GLN A 103 -24.50 1.29 -24.51
CA GLN A 103 -24.63 1.72 -23.12
C GLN A 103 -23.27 2.11 -22.53
N THR A 104 -23.30 2.74 -21.37
CA THR A 104 -22.11 3.06 -20.60
C THR A 104 -22.05 2.20 -19.34
N VAL A 105 -20.94 1.51 -19.12
CA VAL A 105 -20.72 0.81 -17.85
C VAL A 105 -20.08 1.75 -16.83
N GLU A 106 -20.64 1.77 -15.62
CA GLU A 106 -20.09 2.45 -14.46
C GLU A 106 -19.42 1.43 -13.53
N ILE A 107 -18.11 1.36 -13.59
CA ILE A 107 -17.30 0.47 -12.75
C ILE A 107 -16.94 1.20 -11.47
N LYS A 108 -17.51 0.77 -10.36
CA LYS A 108 -17.24 1.37 -9.07
C LYS A 108 -15.97 0.83 -8.46
N VAL A 109 -15.11 1.75 -8.00
CA VAL A 109 -13.85 1.46 -7.33
C VAL A 109 -13.89 2.06 -5.92
N THR A 110 -13.60 1.25 -4.92
CA THR A 110 -13.61 1.63 -3.50
C THR A 110 -12.20 1.67 -2.94
N ARG A 111 -11.98 2.56 -1.96
CA ARG A 111 -10.81 2.59 -1.10
C ARG A 111 -11.27 2.32 0.32
N GLU A 112 -10.86 1.20 0.90
CA GLU A 112 -11.33 0.69 2.19
C GLU A 112 -10.14 0.37 3.11
N ASN A 113 -10.41 0.22 4.42
CA ASN A 113 -9.45 -0.17 5.44
C ASN A 113 -8.28 0.82 5.63
N GLY A 114 -8.47 2.07 5.26
CA GLY A 114 -7.51 3.15 5.45
C GLY A 114 -7.75 4.29 4.47
N SER A 115 -7.30 5.48 4.85
CA SER A 115 -7.46 6.70 4.03
C SER A 115 -6.28 7.65 4.15
N GLU A 116 -5.23 7.29 4.87
CA GLU A 116 -4.05 8.13 5.02
C GLU A 116 -3.23 8.22 3.73
N GLY A 117 -2.68 9.40 3.51
CA GLY A 117 -1.94 9.71 2.29
C GLY A 117 -2.81 9.83 1.04
N ALA A 118 -2.29 10.51 0.04
CA ALA A 118 -2.88 10.53 -1.29
C ALA A 118 -2.55 9.23 -2.03
N VAL A 119 -3.54 8.66 -2.70
CA VAL A 119 -3.38 7.45 -3.51
C VAL A 119 -3.78 7.73 -4.95
N SER A 120 -2.96 7.31 -5.90
CA SER A 120 -3.21 7.40 -7.33
C SER A 120 -3.13 6.00 -7.94
N VAL A 121 -4.20 5.56 -8.61
CA VAL A 121 -4.30 4.23 -9.22
C VAL A 121 -4.52 4.40 -10.71
N LYS A 122 -3.60 3.88 -11.51
CA LYS A 122 -3.79 3.76 -12.95
C LYS A 122 -4.61 2.51 -13.24
N TRP A 123 -5.50 2.62 -14.19
CA TRP A 123 -6.24 1.49 -14.73
C TRP A 123 -6.11 1.48 -16.25
N GLU A 124 -6.18 0.31 -16.83
CA GLU A 124 -6.18 0.09 -18.28
C GLU A 124 -7.07 -1.11 -18.61
N LEU A 125 -7.65 -1.08 -19.79
CA LEU A 125 -8.36 -2.21 -20.35
C LEU A 125 -7.34 -3.14 -21.05
N LEU A 126 -7.34 -4.39 -20.64
CA LEU A 126 -6.52 -5.40 -21.31
C LEU A 126 -7.33 -6.02 -22.43
N ALA A 127 -6.70 -6.15 -23.59
CA ALA A 127 -7.31 -6.81 -24.74
C ALA A 127 -7.81 -8.20 -24.38
N GLY A 128 -9.12 -8.42 -24.56
CA GLY A 128 -9.83 -9.66 -24.32
C GLY A 128 -10.51 -10.16 -25.60
N ALA A 129 -11.71 -10.70 -25.47
CA ALA A 129 -12.54 -11.15 -26.59
C ALA A 129 -13.24 -9.97 -27.33
N THR A 130 -13.20 -8.76 -26.78
CA THR A 130 -13.74 -7.53 -27.40
C THR A 130 -12.62 -6.81 -28.15
N ASN A 131 -12.96 -6.20 -29.29
CA ASN A 131 -12.04 -5.35 -30.05
C ASN A 131 -11.88 -4.00 -29.31
N SER A 132 -10.71 -3.39 -29.44
CA SER A 132 -10.46 -2.04 -28.90
C SER A 132 -11.41 -0.98 -29.50
N ASP A 133 -11.99 -1.27 -30.65
CA ASP A 133 -12.91 -0.38 -31.38
C ASP A 133 -14.30 -0.30 -30.72
N ASP A 134 -14.65 -1.26 -29.82
CA ASP A 134 -15.92 -1.30 -29.11
C ASP A 134 -15.95 -0.43 -27.85
N LEU A 135 -14.80 0.12 -27.46
CA LEU A 135 -14.64 0.83 -26.18
C LEU A 135 -14.26 2.29 -26.42
N GLY A 136 -15.01 3.20 -25.82
CA GLY A 136 -14.80 4.63 -25.95
C GLY A 136 -13.62 5.20 -25.17
N ILE A 137 -13.03 4.40 -24.25
CA ILE A 137 -11.86 4.76 -23.42
C ILE A 137 -11.17 3.48 -22.97
N ASP A 138 -9.85 3.48 -22.93
CA ASP A 138 -9.02 2.29 -22.66
C ASP A 138 -8.13 2.39 -21.42
N ALA A 139 -7.94 3.59 -20.87
CA ALA A 139 -7.10 3.80 -19.68
C ALA A 139 -7.47 5.08 -18.95
N GLY A 140 -7.05 5.17 -17.69
CA GLY A 140 -7.22 6.39 -16.88
C GLY A 140 -6.54 6.31 -15.52
N VAL A 141 -6.83 7.31 -14.69
CA VAL A 141 -6.28 7.43 -13.35
C VAL A 141 -7.38 7.81 -12.37
N LEU A 142 -7.46 7.11 -11.26
CA LEU A 142 -8.26 7.47 -10.10
C LEU A 142 -7.35 8.03 -9.01
N ASN A 143 -7.80 9.10 -8.34
CA ASN A 143 -7.02 9.79 -7.32
C ASN A 143 -7.85 9.99 -6.06
N TRP A 144 -7.30 9.59 -4.91
CA TRP A 144 -7.82 9.92 -3.60
C TRP A 144 -6.86 10.84 -2.87
N ASN A 145 -7.36 11.95 -2.36
CA ASN A 145 -6.59 12.80 -1.44
C ASN A 145 -6.43 12.11 -0.08
N SER A 146 -5.47 12.56 0.73
CA SER A 146 -5.35 12.11 2.11
C SER A 146 -6.65 12.32 2.88
N GLY A 147 -7.09 11.30 3.62
CA GLY A 147 -8.39 11.26 4.29
C GLY A 147 -9.58 10.91 3.39
N GLY A 148 -9.38 10.80 2.07
CA GLY A 148 -10.43 10.46 1.12
C GLY A 148 -10.63 8.94 1.01
N SER A 149 -11.87 8.48 1.24
CA SER A 149 -12.28 7.07 1.07
C SER A 149 -13.56 6.95 0.22
N GLN A 150 -14.00 8.04 -0.42
CA GLN A 150 -15.18 7.99 -1.26
C GLN A 150 -14.95 7.10 -2.47
N ALA A 151 -15.96 6.29 -2.79
CA ALA A 151 -15.95 5.50 -4.01
C ALA A 151 -15.88 6.40 -5.24
N GLN A 152 -15.13 5.97 -6.25
CA GLN A 152 -15.03 6.61 -7.56
C GLN A 152 -15.56 5.66 -8.62
N SER A 153 -15.96 6.20 -9.78
CA SER A 153 -16.43 5.41 -10.90
C SER A 153 -15.51 5.59 -12.10
N ILE A 154 -15.30 4.50 -12.80
CA ILE A 154 -14.75 4.48 -14.16
C ILE A 154 -15.94 4.32 -15.10
N SER A 155 -16.16 5.31 -15.96
CA SER A 155 -17.27 5.33 -16.91
C SER A 155 -16.72 4.94 -18.28
N ILE A 156 -17.13 3.79 -18.80
CA ILE A 156 -16.66 3.25 -20.08
C ILE A 156 -17.85 3.15 -21.03
N PRO A 157 -17.93 4.00 -22.07
CA PRO A 157 -18.92 3.86 -23.13
C PRO A 157 -18.63 2.59 -23.95
N ILE A 158 -19.64 1.76 -24.13
CA ILE A 158 -19.61 0.62 -25.05
C ILE A 158 -20.23 1.08 -26.37
N LEU A 159 -19.47 1.07 -27.42
CA LEU A 159 -19.89 1.52 -28.71
C LEU A 159 -20.76 0.46 -29.38
N ASP A 160 -21.76 0.91 -30.15
CA ASP A 160 -22.65 0.04 -30.95
C ASP A 160 -22.08 0.04 -32.38
N ASP A 161 -21.60 -1.08 -32.86
CA ASP A 161 -21.03 -1.22 -34.21
C ASP A 161 -21.88 -2.06 -35.16
N ASN A 162 -23.06 -2.50 -34.72
CA ASN A 162 -24.00 -3.37 -35.48
C ASN A 162 -23.44 -4.77 -35.79
N ILE A 163 -22.41 -5.22 -35.13
CA ILE A 163 -21.87 -6.60 -35.22
C ILE A 163 -22.38 -7.39 -34.00
N THR A 164 -23.02 -8.53 -34.27
CA THR A 164 -23.47 -9.39 -33.17
C THR A 164 -22.31 -10.23 -32.63
N GLU A 165 -21.91 -9.95 -31.42
CA GLU A 165 -20.84 -10.68 -30.74
C GLU A 165 -21.40 -11.87 -29.94
N SER A 166 -20.59 -12.93 -29.84
CA SER A 166 -20.95 -14.11 -29.05
C SER A 166 -20.58 -13.90 -27.57
N ASN A 167 -21.56 -14.06 -26.70
CA ASN A 167 -21.39 -14.06 -25.24
C ASN A 167 -20.44 -15.16 -24.73
#